data_cd6e8860a85ddc6a1b7517e9e151a23e
#
_entry.id   cd6e8860a85ddc6a1b7517e9e151a23e
#
_cell.length_a   1.000
_cell.length_b   1.000
_cell.length_c   1.000
_cell.angle_alpha   90.00
_cell.angle_beta   90.00
_cell.angle_gamma   90.00
#
_symmetry.space_group_name_H-M   'P 1'
#
loop_
_entity.id
_entity.type
_entity.pdbx_description
1 polymer ?
#
loop_
_entity_poly.entity_id
_entity_poly.type
_entity_poly.pdbx_seq_one_letter_code
_entity_poly.pdbx_strand_id
1 'polypeptide(L)'
;MANKVFISGNLGTDIKVTYTAGKGTPVGRFSVGVNEYNSQTKQNETMWVNVTLWGKAAESLSPYLVKGTKVIVTGKLSIRKYKANDGTEKYSTEVVADMVNGVELIGKKKEINEFDKQASNFPDPFERNYSEPIIDDDMPFN
;
A
#
# COMPACT_ATOMS: atom_id res chain seq x y z
N MET A 1 -21.07 -15.92 -1.85
CA MET A 1 -19.67 -16.24 -1.53
C MET A 1 -18.86 -14.96 -1.51
N ALA A 2 -17.80 -14.96 -0.72
CA ALA A 2 -16.99 -13.76 -0.57
C ALA A 2 -15.55 -14.07 -0.91
N ASN A 3 -14.90 -13.14 -1.58
CA ASN A 3 -13.48 -13.25 -1.88
C ASN A 3 -12.92 -11.84 -1.74
N LYS A 4 -12.42 -11.54 -0.56
CA LYS A 4 -11.94 -10.22 -0.26
C LYS A 4 -10.64 -10.32 0.52
N VAL A 5 -9.67 -9.53 0.11
CA VAL A 5 -8.38 -9.48 0.76
C VAL A 5 -8.12 -8.03 1.12
N PHE A 6 -7.61 -7.82 2.31
CA PHE A 6 -7.30 -6.48 2.80
C PHE A 6 -5.91 -6.56 3.41
N ILE A 7 -4.95 -5.87 2.81
CA ILE A 7 -3.59 -5.91 3.31
C ILE A 7 -3.04 -4.49 3.34
N SER A 8 -2.05 -4.30 4.17
CA SER A 8 -1.39 -3.03 4.27
C SER A 8 0.11 -3.28 4.37
N GLY A 9 0.87 -2.47 3.74
CA GLY A 9 2.31 -2.63 3.74
C GLY A 9 2.98 -1.61 2.85
N ASN A 10 4.25 -1.86 2.59
CA ASN A 10 5.04 -0.93 1.79
C ASN A 10 5.38 -1.56 0.46
N LEU A 11 5.40 -0.74 -0.58
CA LEU A 11 5.77 -1.23 -1.90
C LEU A 11 7.22 -1.65 -1.91
N GLY A 12 7.48 -2.81 -2.48
CA GLY A 12 8.83 -3.29 -2.65
C GLY A 12 9.44 -2.87 -3.96
N THR A 13 8.59 -2.47 -4.90
CA THR A 13 9.06 -2.01 -6.21
C THR A 13 8.14 -0.90 -6.67
N ASP A 14 8.63 -0.10 -7.61
CA ASP A 14 7.75 0.87 -8.26
C ASP A 14 6.71 0.12 -9.06
N ILE A 15 5.55 0.71 -9.22
CA ILE A 15 4.52 0.08 -10.03
C ILE A 15 4.99 0.04 -11.48
N LYS A 16 4.69 -1.06 -12.14
CA LYS A 16 5.02 -1.20 -13.54
C LYS A 16 3.70 -1.24 -14.30
N VAL A 17 3.50 -0.26 -15.15
CA VAL A 17 2.26 -0.15 -15.90
C VAL A 17 2.51 -0.62 -17.32
N THR A 18 1.68 -1.54 -17.77
CA THR A 18 1.70 -2.01 -19.14
C THR A 18 0.30 -1.87 -19.70
N TYR A 19 0.17 -2.04 -20.99
CA TYR A 19 -1.12 -1.91 -21.66
C TYR A 19 -1.45 -3.20 -22.38
N THR A 20 -2.69 -3.65 -22.26
CA THR A 20 -3.08 -4.90 -22.89
C THR A 20 -3.12 -4.70 -24.39
N ALA A 21 -2.88 -5.78 -25.12
CA ALA A 21 -3.02 -5.76 -26.55
C ALA A 21 -4.51 -5.61 -26.87
N GLY A 22 -4.81 -5.01 -27.97
CA GLY A 22 -6.18 -4.82 -28.35
C GLY A 22 -6.76 -3.53 -27.82
N LYS A 23 -7.32 -3.54 -26.63
CA LYS A 23 -7.98 -2.34 -26.12
C LYS A 23 -7.02 -1.37 -25.47
N GLY A 24 -5.80 -1.77 -25.19
CA GLY A 24 -4.84 -0.88 -24.57
C GLY A 24 -5.21 -0.50 -23.15
N THR A 25 -5.78 -1.43 -22.40
CA THR A 25 -6.15 -1.18 -21.02
C THR A 25 -4.92 -1.18 -20.14
N PRO A 26 -4.76 -0.16 -19.29
CA PRO A 26 -3.60 -0.13 -18.40
C PRO A 26 -3.70 -1.21 -17.32
N VAL A 27 -2.57 -1.82 -17.04
CA VAL A 27 -2.47 -2.83 -15.98
C VAL A 27 -1.21 -2.53 -15.21
N GLY A 28 -1.36 -2.26 -13.93
CA GLY A 28 -0.23 -1.98 -13.08
C GLY A 28 0.06 -3.15 -12.17
N ARG A 29 1.33 -3.46 -12.02
CA ARG A 29 1.76 -4.55 -11.14
C ARG A 29 2.82 -4.05 -10.19
N PHE A 30 2.69 -4.45 -8.94
CA PHE A 30 3.68 -4.09 -7.93
C PHE A 30 3.62 -5.13 -6.82
N SER A 31 4.59 -5.08 -5.92
CA SER A 31 4.61 -5.97 -4.78
C SER A 31 4.51 -5.16 -3.50
N VAL A 32 3.83 -5.73 -2.52
CA VAL A 32 3.65 -5.10 -1.22
C VAL A 32 4.25 -6.01 -0.17
N GLY A 33 5.10 -5.43 0.66
CA GLY A 33 5.70 -6.17 1.76
C GLY A 33 4.89 -5.97 3.01
N VAL A 34 4.36 -7.07 3.54
CA VAL A 34 3.58 -7.05 4.76
C VAL A 34 4.46 -7.63 5.86
N ASN A 35 4.72 -6.83 6.87
CA ASN A 35 5.59 -7.25 7.95
C ASN A 35 4.81 -7.95 9.01
N GLU A 36 5.34 -9.07 9.46
CA GLU A 36 4.73 -9.84 10.52
C GLU A 36 5.78 -10.18 11.55
N TYR A 37 5.41 -10.14 12.80
CA TYR A 37 6.32 -10.50 13.85
C TYR A 37 6.14 -11.99 14.15
N ASN A 38 7.23 -12.73 14.06
CA ASN A 38 7.20 -14.16 14.37
C ASN A 38 7.64 -14.33 15.81
N SER A 39 6.70 -14.68 16.68
CA SER A 39 7.01 -14.80 18.10
C SER A 39 7.90 -16.00 18.41
N GLN A 40 7.95 -16.97 17.54
CA GLN A 40 8.80 -18.13 17.80
C GLN A 40 10.25 -17.82 17.51
N THR A 41 10.52 -17.13 16.42
CA THR A 41 11.88 -16.76 16.08
C THR A 41 12.25 -15.40 16.64
N LYS A 42 11.25 -14.65 17.15
CA LYS A 42 11.43 -13.30 17.70
C LYS A 42 12.03 -12.38 16.67
N GLN A 43 11.61 -12.53 15.44
CA GLN A 43 12.09 -11.71 14.34
C GLN A 43 10.92 -11.24 13.51
N ASN A 44 11.12 -10.12 12.83
CA ASN A 44 10.13 -9.63 11.88
C ASN A 44 10.38 -10.31 10.55
N GLU A 45 9.29 -10.76 9.95
CA GLU A 45 9.37 -11.39 8.63
C GLU A 45 8.50 -10.62 7.69
N THR A 46 8.89 -10.58 6.44
CA THR A 46 8.13 -9.86 5.42
C THR A 46 7.53 -10.83 4.44
N MET A 47 6.22 -10.72 4.27
CA MET A 47 5.53 -11.50 3.27
C MET A 47 5.32 -10.62 2.07
N TRP A 48 5.74 -11.08 0.91
CA TRP A 48 5.63 -10.28 -0.33
C TRP A 48 4.39 -10.72 -1.10
N VAL A 49 3.54 -9.75 -1.38
CA VAL A 49 2.28 -10.03 -2.04
C VAL A 49 2.28 -9.30 -3.38
N ASN A 50 2.01 -10.01 -4.44
CA ASN A 50 1.91 -9.42 -5.76
C ASN A 50 0.52 -8.83 -5.94
N VAL A 51 0.47 -7.60 -6.42
CA VAL A 51 -0.79 -6.88 -6.58
C VAL A 51 -0.91 -6.44 -8.02
N THR A 52 -2.09 -6.62 -8.58
CA THR A 52 -2.41 -6.15 -9.93
C THR A 52 -3.53 -5.14 -9.84
N LEU A 53 -3.35 -4.02 -10.51
CA LEU A 53 -4.33 -2.94 -10.52
C LEU A 53 -4.69 -2.64 -11.96
N TRP A 54 -5.97 -2.76 -12.28
CA TRP A 54 -6.45 -2.59 -13.66
C TRP A 54 -7.06 -1.22 -13.88
N GLY A 55 -6.95 -0.74 -15.10
CA GLY A 55 -7.68 0.41 -15.54
C GLY A 55 -7.01 1.73 -15.23
N LYS A 56 -7.77 2.79 -15.30
CA LYS A 56 -7.23 4.11 -15.14
C LYS A 56 -6.59 4.35 -13.80
N ALA A 57 -6.99 3.61 -12.80
CA ALA A 57 -6.39 3.74 -11.48
C ALA A 57 -4.90 3.43 -11.54
N ALA A 58 -4.50 2.48 -12.41
CA ALA A 58 -3.09 2.15 -12.54
C ALA A 58 -2.30 3.34 -13.07
N GLU A 59 -2.89 4.06 -14.02
CA GLU A 59 -2.21 5.23 -14.56
C GLU A 59 -2.22 6.39 -13.58
N SER A 60 -3.36 6.64 -12.97
CA SER A 60 -3.49 7.77 -12.06
C SER A 60 -2.60 7.65 -10.85
N LEU A 61 -2.46 6.45 -10.33
CA LEU A 61 -1.67 6.25 -9.12
C LEU A 61 -0.20 5.97 -9.40
N SER A 62 0.14 5.78 -10.66
CA SER A 62 1.49 5.42 -11.02
C SER A 62 2.56 6.36 -10.45
N PRO A 63 2.39 7.67 -10.49
CA PRO A 63 3.43 8.55 -9.95
C PRO A 63 3.61 8.42 -8.45
N TYR A 64 2.62 7.89 -7.76
CA TYR A 64 2.66 7.80 -6.31
C TYR A 64 3.02 6.41 -5.81
N LEU A 65 2.91 5.40 -6.66
CA LEU A 65 3.18 4.02 -6.24
C LEU A 65 4.62 3.67 -6.53
N VAL A 66 5.49 4.22 -5.71
CA VAL A 66 6.92 3.99 -5.84
C VAL A 66 7.40 3.19 -4.66
N LYS A 67 8.57 2.61 -4.80
CA LYS A 67 9.15 1.78 -3.76
C LYS A 67 9.15 2.52 -2.43
N GLY A 68 8.71 1.85 -1.39
CA GLY A 68 8.69 2.41 -0.05
C GLY A 68 7.40 3.09 0.35
N THR A 69 6.50 3.30 -0.59
CA THR A 69 5.23 3.93 -0.28
C THR A 69 4.34 2.98 0.52
N LYS A 70 3.69 3.49 1.52
CA LYS A 70 2.81 2.69 2.35
C LYS A 70 1.39 2.76 1.81
N VAL A 71 0.79 1.61 1.62
CA VAL A 71 -0.54 1.54 1.01
C VAL A 71 -1.42 0.54 1.73
N ILE A 72 -2.72 0.69 1.55
CA ILE A 72 -3.70 -0.32 1.91
C ILE A 72 -4.28 -0.83 0.60
N VAL A 73 -4.28 -2.14 0.42
CA VAL A 73 -4.80 -2.75 -0.79
C VAL A 73 -6.01 -3.58 -0.42
N THR A 74 -7.10 -3.34 -1.11
CA THR A 74 -8.32 -4.11 -0.96
C THR A 74 -8.65 -4.71 -2.32
N GLY A 75 -8.93 -5.98 -2.35
CA GLY A 75 -9.23 -6.64 -3.61
C GLY A 75 -9.59 -8.08 -3.40
N LYS A 76 -9.39 -8.86 -4.42
CA LYS A 76 -9.72 -10.28 -4.35
C LYS A 76 -8.47 -11.10 -4.56
N LEU A 77 -8.47 -12.28 -3.97
CA LEU A 77 -7.37 -13.21 -4.13
C LEU A 77 -7.55 -13.95 -5.43
N SER A 78 -6.50 -14.03 -6.21
CA SER A 78 -6.55 -14.73 -7.49
C SER A 78 -5.39 -15.71 -7.53
N ILE A 79 -5.70 -16.98 -7.74
CA ILE A 79 -4.70 -18.02 -7.86
C ILE A 79 -4.87 -18.64 -9.23
N ARG A 80 -3.80 -18.61 -10.00
CA ARG A 80 -3.83 -19.16 -11.34
C ARG A 80 -2.78 -20.23 -11.50
N LYS A 81 -3.12 -21.22 -12.30
CA LYS A 81 -2.24 -22.32 -12.58
C LYS A 81 -1.53 -22.00 -13.89
N TYR A 82 -0.25 -22.23 -13.93
CA TYR A 82 0.48 -22.01 -15.16
C TYR A 82 1.58 -23.06 -15.28
N LYS A 83 2.07 -23.25 -16.50
CA LYS A 83 3.15 -24.17 -16.73
C LYS A 83 4.45 -23.40 -16.79
N ALA A 84 5.40 -23.84 -16.00
CA ALA A 84 6.72 -23.24 -16.02
C ALA A 84 7.48 -23.75 -17.25
N ASN A 85 8.60 -23.12 -17.53
CA ASN A 85 9.40 -23.49 -18.70
C ASN A 85 9.89 -24.92 -18.66
N ASP A 86 10.00 -25.49 -17.47
CA ASP A 86 10.46 -26.86 -17.33
C ASP A 86 9.32 -27.87 -17.40
N GLY A 87 8.11 -27.40 -17.70
CA GLY A 87 6.97 -28.31 -17.81
C GLY A 87 6.22 -28.58 -16.53
N THR A 88 6.69 -28.07 -15.40
CA THR A 88 5.99 -28.28 -14.14
C THR A 88 4.83 -27.32 -14.01
N GLU A 89 3.78 -27.77 -13.37
CA GLU A 89 2.63 -26.92 -13.08
C GLU A 89 2.91 -26.14 -11.82
N LYS A 90 2.70 -24.84 -11.90
CA LYS A 90 2.89 -23.97 -10.74
C LYS A 90 1.69 -23.06 -10.60
N TYR A 91 1.56 -22.50 -9.42
CA TYR A 91 0.46 -21.58 -9.12
C TYR A 91 1.00 -20.19 -8.91
N SER A 92 0.32 -19.22 -9.46
CA SER A 92 0.66 -17.82 -9.26
C SER A 92 -0.45 -17.20 -8.42
N THR A 93 -0.08 -16.65 -7.29
CA THR A 93 -1.02 -16.05 -6.36
C THR A 93 -0.86 -14.54 -6.40
N GLU A 94 -1.94 -13.83 -6.57
CA GLU A 94 -1.88 -12.38 -6.59
C GLU A 94 -3.17 -11.81 -6.03
N VAL A 95 -3.13 -10.55 -5.65
CA VAL A 95 -4.30 -9.82 -5.22
C VAL A 95 -4.66 -8.88 -6.35
N VAL A 96 -5.88 -9.00 -6.85
CA VAL A 96 -6.37 -8.08 -7.88
C VAL A 96 -7.09 -6.98 -7.16
N ALA A 97 -6.51 -5.79 -7.15
CA ALA A 97 -7.07 -4.67 -6.40
C ALA A 97 -8.39 -4.23 -7.01
N ASP A 98 -9.30 -3.79 -6.16
CA ASP A 98 -10.56 -3.25 -6.65
C ASP A 98 -10.27 -2.00 -7.48
N MET A 99 -11.04 -1.79 -8.51
CA MET A 99 -10.78 -0.67 -9.40
C MET A 99 -11.12 0.64 -8.75
N VAL A 100 -12.03 0.63 -7.79
CA VAL A 100 -12.41 1.84 -7.08
C VAL A 100 -11.95 1.67 -5.64
N ASN A 101 -11.07 2.55 -5.20
CA ASN A 101 -10.57 2.55 -3.83
C ASN A 101 -9.86 1.26 -3.43
N GLY A 102 -9.34 0.55 -4.40
CA GLY A 102 -8.63 -0.69 -4.10
C GLY A 102 -7.23 -0.45 -3.58
N VAL A 103 -6.63 0.69 -3.89
CA VAL A 103 -5.30 1.03 -3.41
C VAL A 103 -5.37 2.41 -2.82
N GLU A 104 -5.08 2.51 -1.53
CA GLU A 104 -5.10 3.78 -0.85
C GLU A 104 -3.73 4.07 -0.28
N LEU A 105 -3.27 5.28 -0.49
CA LEU A 105 -1.96 5.69 -0.01
C LEU A 105 -2.11 6.16 1.42
N ILE A 106 -1.38 5.52 2.34
CA ILE A 106 -1.44 5.94 3.73
C ILE A 106 -0.25 6.81 4.04
N GLY A 107 0.86 6.61 3.37
CA GLY A 107 2.01 7.43 3.63
C GLY A 107 2.99 7.22 2.54
N LYS A 108 3.76 8.26 2.22
CA LYS A 108 4.76 8.15 1.25
C LYS A 108 6.08 7.96 1.90
N LYS A 109 6.99 7.39 1.18
CA LYS A 109 8.32 7.42 1.59
C LYS A 109 8.64 8.87 1.79
N LYS A 110 9.17 9.22 2.96
CA LYS A 110 9.35 10.56 3.25
C LYS A 110 10.39 11.15 2.42
N GLU A 111 10.04 12.00 1.58
CA GLU A 111 10.94 12.81 0.88
C GLU A 111 10.62 14.16 1.28
N ILE A 112 11.49 14.82 1.98
CA ILE A 112 11.22 16.14 2.46
C ILE A 112 11.50 17.09 1.36
N ASN A 113 10.47 17.70 0.82
CA ASN A 113 10.65 18.72 -0.18
C ASN A 113 10.38 20.07 0.48
N GLU A 114 10.45 21.12 -0.29
CA GLU A 114 10.28 22.46 0.24
C GLU A 114 8.92 22.64 0.87
N PHE A 115 7.91 22.09 0.25
CA PHE A 115 6.57 22.24 0.75
C PHE A 115 6.43 21.52 2.09
N ASP A 116 6.98 20.33 2.19
CA ASP A 116 6.90 19.59 3.45
C ASP A 116 7.65 20.32 4.55
N LYS A 117 8.77 20.91 4.23
CA LYS A 117 9.50 21.65 5.23
C LYS A 117 8.70 22.84 5.72
N GLN A 118 8.05 23.51 4.81
CA GLN A 118 7.24 24.62 5.22
C GLN A 118 6.10 24.18 6.09
N ALA A 119 5.46 23.08 5.72
CA ALA A 119 4.36 22.58 6.52
C ALA A 119 4.81 22.21 7.91
N SER A 120 6.01 21.68 8.03
CA SER A 120 6.46 21.28 9.34
C SER A 120 6.86 22.48 10.18
N ASN A 121 7.04 23.62 9.58
CA ASN A 121 7.34 24.82 10.34
C ASN A 121 6.12 25.48 10.91
N PHE A 122 4.94 25.12 10.45
CA PHE A 122 3.73 25.71 10.97
C PHE A 122 3.33 24.97 12.24
N PRO A 123 2.86 25.71 13.24
CA PRO A 123 2.43 25.03 14.45
C PRO A 123 1.23 24.17 14.14
N ASP A 124 1.26 22.99 14.64
CA ASP A 124 0.14 22.09 14.49
C ASP A 124 -0.86 22.43 15.56
N PRO A 125 -2.08 22.81 15.21
CA PRO A 125 -3.06 23.15 16.22
C PRO A 125 -3.31 22.01 17.18
N PHE A 126 -3.22 20.80 16.73
CA PHE A 126 -3.36 19.68 17.59
C PHE A 126 -2.26 19.59 18.56
N GLU A 127 -1.04 19.72 18.15
CA GLU A 127 0.06 19.69 19.02
C GLU A 127 -0.02 20.78 20.02
N ARG A 128 -0.45 21.93 19.62
CA ARG A 128 -0.56 23.01 20.52
C ARG A 128 -1.56 22.72 21.58
N ASN A 129 -2.68 22.13 21.19
CA ASN A 129 -3.67 21.78 22.14
C ASN A 129 -3.16 20.77 23.11
N TYR A 130 -2.35 19.87 22.65
CA TYR A 130 -1.79 18.91 23.52
C TYR A 130 -0.82 19.51 24.47
N SER A 131 -0.02 20.40 24.01
CA SER A 131 0.96 20.96 24.88
C SER A 131 0.36 21.86 25.89
N GLU A 132 -0.86 22.31 25.72
CA GLU A 132 -1.44 23.08 26.72
C GLU A 132 -1.94 22.27 27.74
N PRO A 133 -1.43 22.34 28.73
CA PRO A 133 -1.78 21.49 29.78
C PRO A 133 -3.01 21.71 30.27
N ILE A 134 -3.32 22.24 29.99
CA ILE A 134 -4.37 22.48 30.36
C ILE A 134 -5.15 21.82 30.79
N ILE A 135 -5.14 21.63 30.45
CA ILE A 135 -5.94 21.16 30.51
C ILE A 135 -6.19 20.54 31.43
N ASP A 136 -5.81 20.26 31.66
CA ASP A 136 -6.00 19.57 32.41
C ASP A 136 -6.64 19.84 33.44
N ASP A 137 -6.47 20.44 33.69
CA ASP A 137 -6.90 20.79 34.80
C ASP A 137 -8.15 21.10 34.74
N ASP A 138 -8.45 21.57 33.88
CA ASP A 138 -9.67 21.94 33.78
C ASP A 138 -10.46 20.90 33.56
N MET A 139 -9.97 20.03 33.20
CA MET A 139 -10.68 19.06 32.95
C MET A 139 -10.94 18.45 34.05
N PRO A 140 -11.69 18.53 34.44
CA PRO A 140 -12.05 18.04 35.50
C PRO A 140 -12.18 16.75 35.43
N PHE A 141 -12.11 16.44 34.91
CA PHE A 141 -12.26 15.31 34.80
C PHE A 141 -11.56 14.96 35.29
N ASN A 142 -11.39 15.54 35.28
CA ASN A 142 -10.77 15.41 35.79
C ASN A 142 -11.20 15.41 36.50
#